data_39a2d8559d33af4f4dfb2b5e094ef5ff
#
_entry.id   39a2d8559d33af4f4dfb2b5e094ef5ff
#
_cell.length_a   1.000
_cell.length_b   1.000
_cell.length_c   1.000
_cell.angle_alpha   90.00
_cell.angle_beta   90.00
_cell.angle_gamma   90.00
#
_symmetry.space_group_name_H-M   'P 1'
#
loop_
_entity.id
_entity.type
_entity.pdbx_description
1 polymer ?
#
loop_
_entity_poly.entity_id
_entity_poly.type
_entity_poly.pdbx_seq_one_letter_code
_entity_poly.pdbx_strand_id
1 'polypeptide(L)'
;MRTTFFSILMMLSACFLGSCNNNSKEKGDTPKAKTEVKAKKTVHVYFFEGFNKSLGENTLNKLKETFDSVAFEGTIPFPDSAYYAPRQRYKADKLVKHLRHLQASNSELVVGFSPKDISDKVHGYDDFGVMGWTRISMHSSVVSTYRLADKSRLQSDFVKLVLHELGHADGLPHCKNSSTCYMRDANKQNHFPELDGFCDKCKTHLSKRGWNL
;
A
#
# COMPACT_ATOMS: atom_id res chain seq x y z
N MET A 1 42.62 2.71 39.01
CA MET A 1 43.08 3.94 39.69
C MET A 1 42.49 5.19 39.01
N ARG A 2 41.88 6.05 39.87
CA ARG A 2 41.34 7.39 39.64
C ARG A 2 40.05 7.48 38.82
N THR A 3 38.87 7.51 39.38
CA THR A 3 38.04 8.43 40.23
C THR A 3 38.27 9.94 40.05
N THR A 4 37.21 10.62 39.59
CA THR A 4 36.73 11.95 40.02
C THR A 4 35.41 12.23 39.31
N PHE A 5 34.25 12.33 39.86
CA PHE A 5 33.54 13.10 40.89
C PHE A 5 33.37 14.59 40.57
N PHE A 6 32.14 15.05 40.87
CA PHE A 6 31.59 16.42 41.04
C PHE A 6 31.03 17.08 39.78
N SER A 7 29.90 17.79 39.77
CA SER A 7 29.15 18.40 40.87
C SER A 7 27.72 18.75 40.45
N ILE A 8 26.83 18.65 41.40
CA ILE A 8 25.46 19.16 41.47
C ILE A 8 25.51 20.69 41.58
N LEU A 9 24.62 21.40 40.86
CA LEU A 9 24.26 22.77 41.25
C LEU A 9 22.72 22.95 41.18
N MET A 10 22.18 23.03 42.35
CA MET A 10 20.80 23.36 42.69
C MET A 10 20.71 24.87 42.90
N MET A 11 19.79 25.58 42.25
CA MET A 11 19.38 26.91 42.71
C MET A 11 17.88 27.03 42.77
N LEU A 12 17.41 27.25 43.98
CA LEU A 12 16.06 27.66 44.38
C LEU A 12 15.90 29.20 44.22
N SER A 13 14.62 29.57 44.26
CA SER A 13 14.08 30.90 44.66
C SER A 13 13.52 31.70 43.48
N ALA A 14 12.37 32.38 43.54
CA ALA A 14 11.46 32.74 44.62
C ALA A 14 10.07 33.08 44.04
N CYS A 15 9.07 32.95 44.89
CA CYS A 15 7.69 33.39 44.71
C CYS A 15 7.53 34.89 44.45
N PHE A 16 6.58 35.27 43.56
CA PHE A 16 5.89 36.54 43.66
C PHE A 16 4.40 36.36 43.54
N LEU A 17 3.69 36.61 44.62
CA LEU A 17 2.23 36.76 44.71
C LEU A 17 1.86 38.13 44.13
N GLY A 18 0.94 38.15 43.20
CA GLY A 18 0.32 39.39 42.71
C GLY A 18 -1.13 39.08 42.29
N SER A 19 -2.03 39.30 43.24
CA SER A 19 -3.47 39.31 43.04
C SER A 19 -3.89 40.58 42.29
N CYS A 20 -4.65 40.48 41.19
CA CYS A 20 -5.64 41.49 40.82
C CYS A 20 -6.73 40.88 39.94
N ASN A 21 -7.90 40.99 40.45
CA ASN A 21 -9.20 40.66 39.89
C ASN A 21 -9.55 41.59 38.71
N ASN A 22 -9.98 41.06 37.55
CA ASN A 22 -10.90 41.80 36.69
C ASN A 22 -11.72 40.85 35.83
N ASN A 23 -13.03 40.91 36.08
CA ASN A 23 -14.09 40.33 35.29
C ASN A 23 -14.11 40.92 33.87
N SER A 24 -13.92 40.07 32.87
CA SER A 24 -14.33 40.38 31.50
C SER A 24 -14.89 39.09 30.88
N LYS A 25 -16.18 39.12 30.56
CA LYS A 25 -16.91 38.11 29.79
C LYS A 25 -16.26 37.95 28.42
N GLU A 26 -15.52 36.90 28.19
CA GLU A 26 -15.15 36.49 26.85
C GLU A 26 -16.16 35.48 26.32
N LYS A 27 -16.68 35.86 25.15
CA LYS A 27 -17.56 35.05 24.29
C LYS A 27 -16.88 33.75 23.91
N GLY A 28 -17.62 32.65 24.02
CA GLY A 28 -17.19 31.35 23.61
C GLY A 28 -16.78 31.33 22.13
N ASP A 29 -15.50 31.19 21.90
CA ASP A 29 -14.98 30.78 20.61
C ASP A 29 -15.20 29.26 20.47
N THR A 30 -16.16 28.90 19.66
CA THR A 30 -16.39 27.53 19.22
C THR A 30 -15.13 27.10 18.43
N PRO A 31 -14.48 25.98 18.76
CA PRO A 31 -13.35 25.50 17.97
C PRO A 31 -13.80 25.25 16.54
N LYS A 32 -13.32 26.03 15.60
CA LYS A 32 -13.48 25.74 14.17
C LYS A 32 -12.90 24.35 13.94
N ALA A 33 -13.76 23.39 13.56
CA ALA A 33 -13.35 22.09 13.10
C ALA A 33 -12.29 22.30 11.99
N LYS A 34 -11.05 21.89 12.26
CA LYS A 34 -10.03 21.80 11.23
C LYS A 34 -10.54 20.80 10.22
N THR A 35 -10.93 21.27 9.05
CA THR A 35 -11.19 20.39 7.90
C THR A 35 -9.86 19.69 7.61
N GLU A 36 -9.75 18.42 7.98
CA GLU A 36 -8.61 17.59 7.61
C GLU A 36 -8.63 17.53 6.08
N VAL A 37 -7.67 18.18 5.45
CA VAL A 37 -7.44 18.05 4.02
C VAL A 37 -7.00 16.61 3.80
N LYS A 38 -7.89 15.79 3.22
CA LYS A 38 -7.60 14.40 2.86
C LYS A 38 -6.36 14.38 1.97
N ALA A 39 -5.32 13.68 2.39
CA ALA A 39 -4.10 13.57 1.58
C ALA A 39 -4.43 12.92 0.25
N LYS A 40 -4.10 13.59 -0.86
CA LYS A 40 -4.30 13.06 -2.21
C LYS A 40 -3.37 11.88 -2.42
N LYS A 41 -3.93 10.71 -2.74
CA LYS A 41 -3.15 9.48 -3.00
C LYS A 41 -2.95 9.29 -4.49
N THR A 42 -1.68 9.15 -4.90
CA THR A 42 -1.30 8.80 -6.28
C THR A 42 -0.88 7.34 -6.37
N VAL A 43 -1.32 6.67 -7.42
CA VAL A 43 -0.88 5.30 -7.78
C VAL A 43 -0.12 5.37 -9.10
N HIS A 44 1.17 5.00 -9.07
CA HIS A 44 2.02 4.87 -10.25
C HIS A 44 1.96 3.45 -10.78
N VAL A 45 1.62 3.29 -12.04
CA VAL A 45 1.40 1.98 -12.68
C VAL A 45 2.39 1.78 -13.81
N TYR A 46 3.14 0.69 -13.75
CA TYR A 46 4.02 0.22 -14.82
C TYR A 46 3.49 -1.08 -15.43
N PHE A 47 3.61 -1.24 -16.74
CA PHE A 47 3.43 -2.55 -17.38
C PHE A 47 4.78 -3.16 -17.65
N PHE A 48 4.98 -4.40 -17.26
CA PHE A 48 6.12 -5.16 -17.76
C PHE A 48 5.88 -5.60 -19.22
N GLU A 49 6.95 -5.71 -20.00
CA GLU A 49 6.89 -6.12 -21.41
C GLU A 49 6.02 -7.35 -21.63
N GLY A 50 5.20 -7.30 -22.70
CA GLY A 50 4.25 -8.36 -23.06
C GLY A 50 2.94 -8.33 -22.27
N PHE A 51 2.73 -7.36 -21.37
CA PHE A 51 1.42 -7.24 -20.70
C PHE A 51 0.32 -6.82 -21.68
N ASN A 52 -0.87 -7.37 -21.52
CA ASN A 52 -2.02 -7.05 -22.37
C ASN A 52 -2.46 -5.60 -22.16
N LYS A 53 -2.27 -4.77 -23.19
CA LYS A 53 -2.55 -3.34 -23.14
C LYS A 53 -4.01 -3.03 -22.80
N SER A 54 -4.98 -3.70 -23.45
CA SER A 54 -6.41 -3.47 -23.22
C SER A 54 -6.82 -3.82 -21.78
N LEU A 55 -6.33 -4.95 -21.26
CA LEU A 55 -6.54 -5.34 -19.86
C LEU A 55 -5.96 -4.27 -18.91
N GLY A 56 -4.77 -3.77 -19.21
CA GLY A 56 -4.11 -2.73 -18.43
C GLY A 56 -4.91 -1.42 -18.42
N GLU A 57 -5.29 -0.90 -19.58
CA GLU A 57 -6.06 0.33 -19.72
C GLU A 57 -7.42 0.25 -19.00
N ASN A 58 -8.12 -0.86 -19.13
CA ASN A 58 -9.37 -1.10 -18.41
C ASN A 58 -9.15 -1.13 -16.89
N THR A 59 -8.04 -1.72 -16.44
CA THR A 59 -7.67 -1.72 -15.02
C THR A 59 -7.35 -0.32 -14.52
N LEU A 60 -6.57 0.49 -15.28
CA LEU A 60 -6.30 1.90 -14.94
C LEU A 60 -7.59 2.70 -14.78
N ASN A 61 -8.58 2.49 -15.67
CA ASN A 61 -9.87 3.19 -15.56
C ASN A 61 -10.62 2.79 -14.28
N LYS A 62 -10.57 1.52 -13.88
CA LYS A 62 -11.16 1.07 -12.61
C LYS A 62 -10.41 1.63 -11.38
N LEU A 63 -9.10 1.78 -11.45
CA LEU A 63 -8.34 2.39 -10.36
C LEU A 63 -8.69 3.88 -10.18
N LYS A 64 -9.00 4.62 -11.25
CA LYS A 64 -9.46 6.02 -11.18
C LYS A 64 -10.79 6.20 -10.46
N GLU A 65 -11.59 5.15 -10.31
CA GLU A 65 -12.81 5.18 -9.47
C GLU A 65 -12.45 5.18 -7.97
N THR A 66 -11.26 4.68 -7.61
CA THR A 66 -10.81 4.48 -6.23
C THR A 66 -9.76 5.50 -5.78
N PHE A 67 -9.00 6.08 -6.71
CA PHE A 67 -7.90 6.98 -6.40
C PHE A 67 -8.05 8.32 -7.13
N ASP A 68 -7.69 9.42 -6.45
CA ASP A 68 -7.72 10.77 -7.03
C ASP A 68 -6.74 10.92 -8.20
N SER A 69 -5.64 10.17 -8.20
CA SER A 69 -4.61 10.21 -9.22
C SER A 69 -4.09 8.81 -9.52
N VAL A 70 -4.14 8.43 -10.80
CA VAL A 70 -3.55 7.20 -11.34
C VAL A 70 -2.69 7.58 -12.52
N ALA A 71 -1.38 7.40 -12.39
CA ALA A 71 -0.39 7.71 -13.41
C ALA A 71 0.09 6.42 -14.08
N PHE A 72 -0.09 6.30 -15.39
CA PHE A 72 0.56 5.26 -16.18
C PHE A 72 1.95 5.74 -16.57
N GLU A 73 2.97 5.07 -16.07
CA GLU A 73 4.38 5.47 -16.22
C GLU A 73 5.06 4.82 -17.44
N GLY A 74 4.35 3.93 -18.12
CA GLY A 74 4.85 3.28 -19.32
C GLY A 74 5.09 1.78 -19.19
N THR A 75 5.65 1.23 -20.27
CA THR A 75 6.06 -0.19 -20.34
C THR A 75 7.57 -0.29 -20.12
N ILE A 76 7.97 -1.23 -19.26
CA ILE A 76 9.36 -1.44 -18.85
C ILE A 76 9.79 -2.89 -19.07
N PRO A 77 11.08 -3.14 -19.34
CA PRO A 77 11.62 -4.48 -19.42
C PRO A 77 11.64 -5.14 -18.03
N PHE A 78 11.68 -6.47 -18.02
CA PHE A 78 11.98 -7.20 -16.82
C PHE A 78 13.47 -7.06 -16.47
N PRO A 79 13.82 -6.73 -15.21
CA PRO A 79 15.23 -6.70 -14.82
C PRO A 79 15.82 -8.11 -14.78
N ASP A 80 16.96 -8.32 -15.44
CA ASP A 80 17.65 -9.62 -15.50
C ASP A 80 17.92 -10.21 -14.12
N SER A 81 18.23 -9.34 -13.15
CA SER A 81 18.48 -9.74 -11.77
C SER A 81 17.29 -10.42 -11.10
N ALA A 82 16.06 -10.21 -11.59
CA ALA A 82 14.85 -10.84 -11.06
C ALA A 82 14.59 -12.23 -11.69
N TYR A 83 15.19 -12.55 -12.83
CA TYR A 83 14.94 -13.82 -13.49
C TYR A 83 15.46 -15.02 -12.69
N TYR A 84 14.63 -16.04 -12.55
CA TYR A 84 14.95 -17.29 -11.89
C TYR A 84 14.88 -18.45 -12.91
N ALA A 85 16.01 -18.75 -13.51
CA ALA A 85 16.14 -19.70 -14.62
C ALA A 85 15.61 -21.12 -14.30
N PRO A 86 15.82 -21.71 -13.09
CA PRO A 86 15.37 -23.08 -12.81
C PRO A 86 13.88 -23.29 -12.99
N ARG A 87 13.06 -22.24 -12.89
CA ARG A 87 11.61 -22.30 -13.04
C ARG A 87 11.07 -21.35 -14.11
N GLN A 88 11.94 -20.69 -14.87
CA GLN A 88 11.59 -19.74 -15.94
C GLN A 88 10.56 -18.68 -15.49
N ARG A 89 10.77 -18.10 -14.30
CA ARG A 89 9.90 -17.11 -13.67
C ARG A 89 10.69 -15.97 -13.04
N TYR A 90 10.00 -15.00 -12.48
CA TYR A 90 10.64 -13.84 -11.88
C TYR A 90 10.42 -13.79 -10.36
N LYS A 91 11.46 -13.40 -9.61
CA LYS A 91 11.37 -13.18 -8.16
C LYS A 91 10.62 -11.88 -7.88
N ALA A 92 9.46 -12.02 -7.26
CA ALA A 92 8.53 -10.91 -7.03
C ALA A 92 9.13 -9.80 -6.16
N ASP A 93 9.88 -10.16 -5.11
CA ASP A 93 10.58 -9.18 -4.27
C ASP A 93 11.59 -8.32 -5.05
N LYS A 94 12.27 -8.91 -6.02
CA LYS A 94 13.20 -8.15 -6.87
C LYS A 94 12.47 -7.21 -7.83
N LEU A 95 11.31 -7.62 -8.37
CA LEU A 95 10.46 -6.77 -9.19
C LEU A 95 9.91 -5.57 -8.39
N VAL A 96 9.43 -5.82 -7.18
CA VAL A 96 8.92 -4.77 -6.27
C VAL A 96 10.00 -3.75 -5.92
N LYS A 97 11.23 -4.20 -5.64
CA LYS A 97 12.36 -3.30 -5.41
C LYS A 97 12.72 -2.49 -6.66
N HIS A 98 12.74 -3.13 -7.82
CA HIS A 98 12.99 -2.44 -9.10
C HIS A 98 11.95 -1.34 -9.35
N LEU A 99 10.67 -1.65 -9.22
CA LEU A 99 9.58 -0.67 -9.36
C LEU A 99 9.75 0.52 -8.41
N ARG A 100 10.11 0.26 -7.14
CA ARG A 100 10.31 1.34 -6.17
C ARG A 100 11.44 2.30 -6.56
N HIS A 101 12.52 1.78 -7.16
CA HIS A 101 13.65 2.61 -7.59
C HIS A 101 13.31 3.51 -8.79
N LEU A 102 12.23 3.22 -9.54
CA LEU A 102 11.78 4.06 -10.65
C LEU A 102 11.03 5.32 -10.18
N GLN A 103 10.61 5.36 -8.91
CA GLN A 103 9.85 6.48 -8.34
C GLN A 103 10.68 7.21 -7.27
N ALA A 104 10.74 8.53 -7.39
CA ALA A 104 11.46 9.37 -6.43
C ALA A 104 10.73 9.51 -5.08
N SER A 105 9.39 9.49 -5.09
CA SER A 105 8.58 9.63 -3.87
C SER A 105 8.36 8.28 -3.18
N ASN A 106 8.71 8.19 -1.90
CA ASN A 106 8.49 6.99 -1.08
C ASN A 106 7.11 6.93 -0.40
N SER A 107 6.27 7.95 -0.57
CA SER A 107 4.94 8.02 0.05
C SER A 107 3.81 7.59 -0.87
N GLU A 108 4.06 7.50 -2.18
CA GLU A 108 3.08 7.12 -3.19
C GLU A 108 3.10 5.63 -3.47
N LEU A 109 1.95 5.12 -3.92
CA LEU A 109 1.81 3.71 -4.25
C LEU A 109 2.40 3.42 -5.63
N VAL A 110 3.10 2.30 -5.75
CA VAL A 110 3.65 1.83 -7.03
C VAL A 110 3.19 0.40 -7.29
N VAL A 111 2.72 0.11 -8.49
CA VAL A 111 2.35 -1.26 -8.88
C VAL A 111 2.81 -1.59 -10.29
N GLY A 112 3.38 -2.79 -10.45
CA GLY A 112 3.76 -3.34 -11.75
C GLY A 112 2.82 -4.46 -12.17
N PHE A 113 2.37 -4.44 -13.44
CA PHE A 113 1.54 -5.48 -14.04
C PHE A 113 2.40 -6.41 -14.88
N SER A 114 2.40 -7.70 -14.53
CA SER A 114 3.24 -8.73 -15.17
C SER A 114 2.38 -9.77 -15.92
N PRO A 115 2.75 -10.13 -17.17
CA PRO A 115 2.16 -11.29 -17.84
C PRO A 115 2.89 -12.60 -17.49
N LYS A 116 4.02 -12.53 -16.79
CA LYS A 116 4.90 -13.67 -16.49
C LYS A 116 4.63 -14.23 -15.10
N ASP A 117 4.97 -15.51 -14.91
CA ASP A 117 4.93 -16.15 -13.60
C ASP A 117 5.89 -15.47 -12.62
N ILE A 118 5.41 -15.26 -11.40
CA ILE A 118 6.19 -14.66 -10.32
C ILE A 118 6.19 -15.56 -9.08
N SER A 119 7.27 -15.48 -8.32
CA SER A 119 7.43 -16.28 -7.10
C SER A 119 8.20 -15.54 -6.05
N ASP A 120 7.99 -15.93 -4.82
CA ASP A 120 8.83 -15.45 -3.71
C ASP A 120 9.01 -16.52 -2.63
N LYS A 121 9.76 -16.18 -1.58
CA LYS A 121 9.92 -17.02 -0.40
C LYS A 121 8.67 -16.91 0.47
N VAL A 122 7.89 -17.97 0.56
CA VAL A 122 6.63 -18.01 1.32
C VAL A 122 6.58 -19.32 2.14
N HIS A 123 6.24 -19.22 3.43
CA HIS A 123 6.06 -20.36 4.31
C HIS A 123 7.24 -21.38 4.31
N GLY A 124 8.48 -20.88 4.20
CA GLY A 124 9.68 -21.75 4.17
C GLY A 124 10.02 -22.33 2.80
N TYR A 125 9.19 -22.12 1.78
CA TYR A 125 9.52 -22.47 0.39
C TYR A 125 10.24 -21.30 -0.28
N ASP A 126 11.43 -21.50 -0.81
CA ASP A 126 12.25 -20.45 -1.43
C ASP A 126 11.72 -19.97 -2.79
N ASP A 127 10.78 -20.70 -3.38
CA ASP A 127 10.25 -20.44 -4.70
C ASP A 127 8.77 -20.81 -4.79
N PHE A 128 7.93 -20.18 -3.97
CA PHE A 128 6.48 -20.35 -4.01
C PHE A 128 5.87 -19.40 -5.05
N GLY A 129 5.07 -19.95 -5.98
CA GLY A 129 4.40 -19.13 -7.00
C GLY A 129 3.27 -18.32 -6.40
N VAL A 130 3.27 -17.02 -6.68
CA VAL A 130 2.28 -16.06 -6.18
C VAL A 130 1.57 -15.36 -7.33
N MET A 131 0.38 -14.81 -7.07
CA MET A 131 -0.35 -13.97 -8.04
C MET A 131 0.02 -12.48 -7.86
N GLY A 132 0.27 -12.05 -6.64
CA GLY A 132 0.72 -10.73 -6.29
C GLY A 132 1.74 -10.79 -5.16
N TRP A 133 2.50 -9.71 -5.01
CA TRP A 133 3.49 -9.54 -3.96
C TRP A 133 3.67 -8.08 -3.62
N THR A 134 3.67 -7.77 -2.33
CA THR A 134 3.78 -6.40 -1.82
C THR A 134 4.86 -6.27 -0.76
N ARG A 135 5.65 -5.21 -0.87
CA ARG A 135 6.48 -4.69 0.22
C ARG A 135 5.83 -3.46 0.85
N ILE A 136 5.20 -3.64 1.99
CA ILE A 136 4.50 -2.57 2.73
C ILE A 136 5.45 -1.39 3.01
N SER A 137 6.66 -1.66 3.48
CA SER A 137 7.67 -0.63 3.79
C SER A 137 8.15 0.18 2.58
N MET A 138 7.83 -0.27 1.37
CA MET A 138 8.18 0.39 0.11
C MET A 138 6.96 0.94 -0.62
N HIS A 139 5.74 0.74 -0.13
CA HIS A 139 4.51 1.09 -0.84
C HIS A 139 4.50 0.59 -2.31
N SER A 140 5.08 -0.59 -2.53
CA SER A 140 5.32 -1.12 -3.88
C SER A 140 4.84 -2.55 -3.98
N SER A 141 4.20 -2.86 -5.13
CA SER A 141 3.57 -4.15 -5.41
C SER A 141 3.87 -4.60 -6.83
N VAL A 142 3.79 -5.91 -7.06
CA VAL A 142 3.71 -6.51 -8.40
C VAL A 142 2.55 -7.49 -8.45
N VAL A 143 1.81 -7.48 -9.54
CA VAL A 143 0.68 -8.38 -9.79
C VAL A 143 0.84 -9.08 -11.12
N SER A 144 0.44 -10.35 -11.20
CA SER A 144 0.62 -11.18 -12.38
C SER A 144 -0.68 -11.81 -12.85
N THR A 145 -0.92 -11.77 -14.16
CA THR A 145 -2.04 -12.48 -14.80
C THR A 145 -1.76 -13.96 -15.03
N TYR A 146 -0.52 -14.41 -14.88
CA TYR A 146 -0.09 -15.75 -15.28
C TYR A 146 -0.91 -16.87 -14.60
N ARG A 147 -1.23 -16.70 -13.32
CA ARG A 147 -1.95 -17.68 -12.50
C ARG A 147 -3.46 -17.45 -12.44
N LEU A 148 -4.00 -16.42 -13.11
CA LEU A 148 -5.44 -16.19 -13.23
C LEU A 148 -5.99 -17.12 -14.32
N ALA A 149 -6.56 -18.24 -13.89
CA ALA A 149 -6.92 -19.34 -14.78
C ALA A 149 -8.19 -19.07 -15.59
N ASP A 150 -9.19 -18.43 -14.99
CA ASP A 150 -10.47 -18.16 -15.63
C ASP A 150 -10.39 -16.93 -16.55
N LYS A 151 -10.34 -17.18 -17.85
CA LYS A 151 -10.23 -16.12 -18.86
C LYS A 151 -11.51 -15.30 -19.00
N SER A 152 -12.68 -15.87 -18.69
CA SER A 152 -13.95 -15.13 -18.73
C SER A 152 -14.05 -14.07 -17.62
N ARG A 153 -13.29 -14.25 -16.54
CA ARG A 153 -13.25 -13.37 -15.38
C ARG A 153 -11.95 -12.59 -15.26
N LEU A 154 -11.03 -12.74 -16.21
CA LEU A 154 -9.67 -12.19 -16.13
C LEU A 154 -9.65 -10.71 -15.75
N GLN A 155 -10.51 -9.88 -16.36
CA GLN A 155 -10.58 -8.45 -16.07
C GLN A 155 -11.00 -8.18 -14.62
N SER A 156 -12.09 -8.81 -14.17
CA SER A 156 -12.61 -8.60 -12.81
C SER A 156 -11.67 -9.13 -11.75
N ASP A 157 -11.11 -10.32 -11.95
CA ASP A 157 -10.21 -10.94 -10.98
C ASP A 157 -8.87 -10.21 -10.89
N PHE A 158 -8.39 -9.70 -12.04
CA PHE A 158 -7.17 -8.90 -12.06
C PHE A 158 -7.33 -7.57 -11.31
N VAL A 159 -8.45 -6.85 -11.50
CA VAL A 159 -8.75 -5.62 -10.73
C VAL A 159 -8.80 -5.90 -9.23
N LYS A 160 -9.48 -6.98 -8.81
CA LYS A 160 -9.55 -7.39 -7.40
C LYS A 160 -8.17 -7.68 -6.82
N LEU A 161 -7.32 -8.37 -7.58
CA LEU A 161 -5.94 -8.66 -7.20
C LEU A 161 -5.11 -7.37 -7.06
N VAL A 162 -5.22 -6.44 -8.01
CA VAL A 162 -4.53 -5.13 -7.94
C VAL A 162 -4.95 -4.36 -6.70
N LEU A 163 -6.25 -4.28 -6.42
CA LEU A 163 -6.76 -3.58 -5.23
C LEU A 163 -6.33 -4.26 -3.92
N HIS A 164 -6.26 -5.59 -3.90
CA HIS A 164 -5.73 -6.36 -2.76
C HIS A 164 -4.27 -6.00 -2.47
N GLU A 165 -3.40 -6.03 -3.49
CA GLU A 165 -1.98 -5.73 -3.32
C GLU A 165 -1.74 -4.25 -2.96
N LEU A 166 -2.50 -3.31 -3.55
CA LEU A 166 -2.45 -1.91 -3.16
C LEU A 166 -2.94 -1.69 -1.72
N GLY A 167 -3.94 -2.46 -1.27
CA GLY A 167 -4.37 -2.47 0.13
C GLY A 167 -3.25 -2.88 1.08
N HIS A 168 -2.47 -3.91 0.72
CA HIS A 168 -1.26 -4.29 1.45
C HIS A 168 -0.20 -3.18 1.41
N ALA A 169 0.03 -2.57 0.25
CA ALA A 169 0.99 -1.48 0.11
C ALA A 169 0.65 -0.28 1.00
N ASP A 170 -0.63 -0.08 1.29
CA ASP A 170 -1.11 0.97 2.20
C ASP A 170 -1.37 0.48 3.64
N GLY A 171 -0.81 -0.67 3.99
CA GLY A 171 -0.67 -1.16 5.36
C GLY A 171 -1.79 -2.08 5.86
N LEU A 172 -2.71 -2.53 5.02
CA LEU A 172 -3.70 -3.53 5.43
C LEU A 172 -3.08 -4.93 5.50
N PRO A 173 -3.27 -5.65 6.59
CA PRO A 173 -3.06 -7.10 6.63
C PRO A 173 -4.22 -7.84 5.95
N HIS A 174 -4.09 -9.16 5.79
CA HIS A 174 -5.22 -9.99 5.40
C HIS A 174 -6.41 -9.81 6.35
N CYS A 175 -7.60 -9.70 5.77
CA CYS A 175 -8.86 -9.48 6.50
C CYS A 175 -9.42 -10.79 7.05
N LYS A 176 -9.76 -10.77 8.34
CA LYS A 176 -10.45 -11.89 9.02
C LYS A 176 -11.91 -11.56 9.34
N ASN A 177 -12.40 -10.38 8.95
CA ASN A 177 -13.72 -9.88 9.36
C ASN A 177 -14.84 -10.22 8.35
N SER A 178 -14.49 -10.49 7.09
CA SER A 178 -15.46 -10.80 6.04
C SER A 178 -14.85 -11.75 5.01
N SER A 179 -15.62 -12.75 4.61
CA SER A 179 -15.25 -13.73 3.58
C SER A 179 -15.33 -13.16 2.16
N THR A 180 -16.02 -12.03 1.96
CA THR A 180 -16.17 -11.37 0.65
C THR A 180 -15.24 -10.16 0.49
N CYS A 181 -14.44 -9.84 1.53
CA CYS A 181 -13.52 -8.70 1.51
C CYS A 181 -12.37 -8.90 0.54
N TYR A 182 -12.03 -7.87 -0.26
CA TYR A 182 -10.86 -7.91 -1.16
C TYR A 182 -9.56 -8.26 -0.43
N MET A 183 -9.43 -7.96 0.87
CA MET A 183 -8.25 -8.33 1.68
C MET A 183 -8.29 -9.74 2.25
N ARG A 184 -9.24 -10.60 1.85
CA ARG A 184 -9.26 -12.01 2.27
C ARG A 184 -8.00 -12.74 1.81
N ASP A 185 -7.40 -13.54 2.69
CA ASP A 185 -6.29 -14.42 2.35
C ASP A 185 -6.77 -15.54 1.38
N ALA A 186 -6.01 -15.77 0.35
CA ALA A 186 -6.28 -16.84 -0.62
C ALA A 186 -6.20 -18.24 -0.01
N ASN A 187 -5.34 -18.48 1.01
CA ASN A 187 -5.15 -19.79 1.65
C ASN A 187 -5.01 -20.94 0.63
N LYS A 188 -4.28 -20.70 -0.47
CA LYS A 188 -4.10 -21.63 -1.61
C LYS A 188 -5.38 -21.95 -2.40
N GLN A 189 -6.45 -21.17 -2.24
CA GLN A 189 -7.71 -21.31 -2.96
C GLN A 189 -8.02 -20.07 -3.79
N ASN A 190 -8.83 -20.22 -4.84
CA ASN A 190 -9.30 -19.09 -5.61
C ASN A 190 -10.63 -18.58 -5.03
N HIS A 191 -10.59 -17.45 -4.34
CA HIS A 191 -11.76 -16.79 -3.77
C HIS A 191 -12.27 -15.60 -4.59
N PHE A 192 -11.67 -15.25 -5.71
CA PHE A 192 -12.09 -14.10 -6.51
C PHE A 192 -13.59 -14.07 -6.84
N PRO A 193 -14.26 -15.23 -7.14
CA PRO A 193 -15.70 -15.24 -7.36
C PRO A 193 -16.53 -14.68 -6.22
N GLU A 194 -16.04 -14.86 -4.99
CA GLU A 194 -16.74 -14.51 -3.75
C GLU A 194 -16.48 -13.08 -3.30
N LEU A 195 -15.38 -12.46 -3.80
CA LEU A 195 -14.98 -11.11 -3.36
C LEU A 195 -15.86 -10.06 -4.04
N ASP A 196 -16.40 -9.12 -3.25
CA ASP A 196 -17.31 -8.07 -3.72
C ASP A 196 -16.88 -6.64 -3.33
N GLY A 197 -15.90 -6.47 -2.44
CA GLY A 197 -15.41 -5.16 -2.02
C GLY A 197 -14.53 -5.20 -0.79
N PHE A 198 -14.15 -4.04 -0.29
CA PHE A 198 -13.55 -3.92 1.04
C PHE A 198 -14.65 -3.90 2.09
N CYS A 199 -14.49 -4.63 3.18
CA CYS A 199 -15.41 -4.54 4.33
C CYS A 199 -15.24 -3.18 5.05
N ASP A 200 -16.20 -2.79 5.89
CA ASP A 200 -16.22 -1.47 6.53
C ASP A 200 -14.95 -1.15 7.31
N LYS A 201 -14.36 -2.14 7.99
CA LYS A 201 -13.10 -1.96 8.71
C LYS A 201 -11.95 -1.61 7.75
N CYS A 202 -11.85 -2.32 6.63
CA CYS A 202 -10.83 -2.06 5.61
C CYS A 202 -11.09 -0.72 4.90
N LYS A 203 -12.36 -0.40 4.57
CA LYS A 203 -12.74 0.91 4.01
C LYS A 203 -12.34 2.04 4.94
N THR A 204 -12.66 1.94 6.22
CA THR A 204 -12.30 2.97 7.22
C THR A 204 -10.79 3.19 7.28
N HIS A 205 -9.99 2.12 7.22
CA HIS A 205 -8.53 2.22 7.20
C HIS A 205 -8.02 2.92 5.94
N LEU A 206 -8.49 2.51 4.77
CA LEU A 206 -8.05 3.02 3.48
C LEU A 206 -8.53 4.45 3.21
N SER A 207 -9.78 4.79 3.59
CA SER A 207 -10.32 6.15 3.43
C SER A 207 -9.51 7.20 4.20
N LYS A 208 -8.97 6.85 5.38
CA LYS A 208 -8.05 7.71 6.13
C LYS A 208 -6.72 7.94 5.41
N ARG A 209 -6.40 7.12 4.43
CA ARG A 209 -5.18 7.16 3.61
C ARG A 209 -5.39 7.75 2.22
N GLY A 210 -6.56 8.29 1.95
CA GLY A 210 -6.85 8.99 0.70
C GLY A 210 -7.52 8.13 -0.37
N TRP A 211 -7.99 6.91 -0.04
CA TRP A 211 -8.80 6.12 -0.97
C TRP A 211 -10.24 6.65 -1.02
N ASN A 212 -10.85 6.63 -2.18
CA ASN A 212 -12.25 6.98 -2.42
C ASN A 212 -13.10 5.70 -2.38
N LEU A 213 -13.62 5.31 -1.19
CA LEU A 213 -14.34 4.06 -0.96
C LEU A 213 -15.68 4.28 -0.27
#